data_5be7fb433e3d00a73213e0db629c6410
#
_entry.id   5be7fb433e3d00a73213e0db629c6410
#
_cell.length_a   1.000
_cell.length_b   1.000
_cell.length_c   1.000
_cell.angle_alpha   90.00
_cell.angle_beta   90.00
_cell.angle_gamma   90.00
#
_symmetry.space_group_name_H-M   'P 1'
#
loop_
_entity.id
_entity.type
_entity.pdbx_description
1 polymer ?
#
loop_
_entity_poly.entity_id
_entity_poly.type
_entity_poly.pdbx_seq_one_letter_code
_entity_poly.pdbx_strand_id
1 'polypeptide(L)'
;KVCDLLKLVELEEKASAYPSQLSGGQKQRVAIARALANDPEIILSDESTSALDPRTTRAILDLLKKVNRELGITIVVITHEMQVIKDICDRVAVMKDGRVVETGTVFDIFANPKEQITREFVENTSNMSRIYELVETKSPVVELKPGEAILRFRYLERNVSEALVSQLSRKFNLDLNIIFGMLELLLPARAA
;
A
#
# COMPACT_ATOMS: atom_id res chain seq x y z
N LYS A 1 27.58 10.70 15.60
CA LYS A 1 26.11 10.64 15.57
C LYS A 1 25.51 11.44 14.41
N VAL A 2 25.76 12.78 14.26
CA VAL A 2 25.19 13.56 13.15
C VAL A 2 25.64 13.01 11.80
N CYS A 3 26.94 12.77 11.61
CA CYS A 3 27.48 12.20 10.37
C CYS A 3 26.88 10.82 10.05
N ASP A 4 26.70 9.96 11.07
CA ASP A 4 26.12 8.62 10.89
C ASP A 4 24.65 8.70 10.46
N LEU A 5 23.88 9.64 11.02
CA LEU A 5 22.51 9.90 10.63
C LEU A 5 22.40 10.45 9.20
N LEU A 6 23.29 11.40 8.84
CA LEU A 6 23.34 11.90 7.46
C LEU A 6 23.69 10.80 6.47
N LYS A 7 24.59 9.89 6.83
CA LYS A 7 24.90 8.70 6.04
C LYS A 7 23.71 7.76 5.90
N LEU A 8 23.00 7.49 6.99
CA LEU A 8 21.82 6.64 6.99
C LEU A 8 20.73 7.15 6.02
N VAL A 9 20.54 8.48 6.00
CA VAL A 9 19.54 9.13 5.12
C VAL A 9 20.12 9.55 3.75
N GLU A 10 21.38 9.19 3.43
CA GLU A 10 22.05 9.47 2.14
C GLU A 10 22.16 10.97 1.82
N LEU A 11 22.57 11.77 2.81
CA LEU A 11 22.73 13.22 2.71
C LEU A 11 24.11 13.72 3.21
N GLU A 12 25.14 12.88 3.21
CA GLU A 12 26.48 13.25 3.68
C GLU A 12 27.02 14.49 2.97
N GLU A 13 26.87 14.55 1.63
CA GLU A 13 27.34 15.66 0.81
C GLU A 13 26.57 16.97 1.06
N LYS A 14 25.45 16.90 1.78
CA LYS A 14 24.58 18.05 2.10
C LYS A 14 24.74 18.54 3.54
N ALA A 15 25.77 18.06 4.27
CA ALA A 15 25.99 18.40 5.68
C ALA A 15 26.11 19.91 5.94
N SER A 16 26.63 20.67 4.98
CA SER A 16 26.79 22.13 5.06
C SER A 16 25.68 22.91 4.34
N ALA A 17 24.65 22.21 3.78
CA ALA A 17 23.60 22.88 3.04
C ALA A 17 22.54 23.47 3.96
N TYR A 18 22.03 24.65 3.61
CA TYR A 18 20.89 25.24 4.30
C TYR A 18 19.57 24.58 3.83
N PRO A 19 18.51 24.59 4.67
CA PRO A 19 17.22 24.02 4.31
C PRO A 19 16.62 24.56 3.00
N SER A 20 16.87 25.82 2.65
CA SER A 20 16.44 26.43 1.40
C SER A 20 17.11 25.84 0.15
N GLN A 21 18.23 25.17 0.31
CA GLN A 21 19.00 24.55 -0.78
C GLN A 21 18.62 23.07 -1.00
N LEU A 22 17.71 22.53 -0.18
CA LEU A 22 17.29 21.14 -0.22
C LEU A 22 15.96 20.99 -0.98
N SER A 23 15.87 19.93 -1.79
CA SER A 23 14.61 19.51 -2.41
C SER A 23 13.59 19.01 -1.35
N GLY A 24 12.32 18.87 -1.71
CA GLY A 24 11.29 18.36 -0.83
C GLY A 24 11.64 16.98 -0.22
N GLY A 25 12.09 16.04 -1.05
CA GLY A 25 12.54 14.72 -0.58
C GLY A 25 13.77 14.77 0.32
N GLN A 26 14.72 15.67 0.04
CA GLN A 26 15.89 15.88 0.90
C GLN A 26 15.48 16.47 2.27
N LYS A 27 14.56 17.42 2.28
CA LYS A 27 13.99 17.95 3.54
C LYS A 27 13.31 16.85 4.37
N GLN A 28 12.58 15.94 3.71
CA GLN A 28 11.96 14.80 4.38
C GLN A 28 12.99 13.83 4.97
N ARG A 29 14.08 13.54 4.23
CA ARG A 29 15.20 12.74 4.74
C ARG A 29 15.86 13.39 5.97
N VAL A 30 16.04 14.72 5.97
CA VAL A 30 16.53 15.47 7.15
C VAL A 30 15.54 15.36 8.31
N ALA A 31 14.23 15.42 8.05
CA ALA A 31 13.21 15.27 9.10
C ALA A 31 13.30 13.88 9.76
N ILE A 32 13.50 12.82 8.97
CA ILE A 32 13.72 11.45 9.48
C ILE A 32 15.02 11.39 10.32
N ALA A 33 16.13 11.93 9.81
CA ALA A 33 17.40 11.96 10.56
C ALA A 33 17.26 12.71 11.90
N ARG A 34 16.50 13.82 11.90
CA ARG A 34 16.21 14.60 13.10
C ARG A 34 15.37 13.82 14.11
N ALA A 35 14.35 13.08 13.63
CA ALA A 35 13.55 12.22 14.49
C ALA A 35 14.40 11.12 15.16
N LEU A 36 15.38 10.57 14.43
CA LEU A 36 16.31 9.55 14.92
C LEU A 36 17.39 10.08 15.86
N ALA A 37 17.59 11.40 15.95
CA ALA A 37 18.69 11.99 16.72
C ALA A 37 18.64 11.69 18.23
N ASN A 38 17.48 11.41 18.78
CA ASN A 38 17.26 11.11 20.19
C ASN A 38 17.12 9.60 20.49
N ASP A 39 17.51 8.72 19.56
CA ASP A 39 17.40 7.25 19.68
C ASP A 39 15.99 6.80 20.11
N PRO A 40 14.95 7.17 19.36
CA PRO A 40 13.57 6.85 19.72
C PRO A 40 13.29 5.36 19.55
N GLU A 41 12.39 4.82 20.37
CA GLU A 41 11.82 3.48 20.18
C GLU A 41 10.70 3.49 19.13
N ILE A 42 10.03 4.63 18.97
CA ILE A 42 8.88 4.80 18.06
C ILE A 42 9.03 6.08 17.26
N ILE A 43 8.81 6.01 15.95
CA ILE A 43 8.66 7.18 15.07
C ILE A 43 7.20 7.27 14.58
N LEU A 44 6.66 8.49 14.68
CA LEU A 44 5.36 8.82 14.07
C LEU A 44 5.61 9.56 12.75
N SER A 45 5.04 9.03 11.68
CA SER A 45 5.11 9.60 10.33
C SER A 45 3.69 9.95 9.86
N ASP A 46 3.36 11.22 9.94
CA ASP A 46 2.04 11.74 9.58
C ASP A 46 2.10 12.38 8.19
N GLU A 47 1.38 11.78 7.24
CA GLU A 47 1.27 12.20 5.83
C GLU A 47 2.59 12.65 5.17
N SER A 48 3.69 12.04 5.57
CA SER A 48 5.05 12.49 5.24
C SER A 48 5.41 12.43 3.75
N THR A 49 4.57 11.85 2.93
CA THR A 49 4.78 11.66 1.49
C THR A 49 3.73 12.33 0.60
N SER A 50 2.67 12.88 1.16
CA SER A 50 1.51 13.41 0.42
C SER A 50 1.83 14.55 -0.57
N ALA A 51 2.90 15.31 -0.34
CA ALA A 51 3.33 16.42 -1.18
C ALA A 51 4.51 16.07 -2.11
N LEU A 52 4.89 14.80 -2.21
CA LEU A 52 6.04 14.34 -2.99
C LEU A 52 5.60 13.66 -4.29
N ASP A 53 6.46 13.69 -5.28
CA ASP A 53 6.25 12.89 -6.50
C ASP A 53 6.38 11.39 -6.21
N PRO A 54 5.78 10.50 -7.03
CA PRO A 54 5.75 9.06 -6.76
C PRO A 54 7.14 8.39 -6.61
N ARG A 55 8.16 8.89 -7.32
CA ARG A 55 9.52 8.36 -7.23
C ARG A 55 10.16 8.72 -5.90
N THR A 56 10.02 9.97 -5.50
CA THR A 56 10.51 10.47 -4.21
C THR A 56 9.77 9.80 -3.05
N THR A 57 8.43 9.66 -3.14
CA THR A 57 7.62 8.90 -2.17
C THR A 57 8.20 7.51 -1.95
N ARG A 58 8.41 6.75 -3.02
CA ARG A 58 8.99 5.40 -2.90
C ARG A 58 10.35 5.40 -2.22
N ALA A 59 11.24 6.33 -2.57
CA ALA A 59 12.56 6.45 -1.94
C ALA A 59 12.48 6.76 -0.43
N ILE A 60 11.50 7.56 0.02
CA ILE A 60 11.26 7.82 1.45
C ILE A 60 10.69 6.58 2.16
N LEU A 61 9.76 5.86 1.53
CA LEU A 61 9.21 4.63 2.09
C LEU A 61 10.27 3.53 2.24
N ASP A 62 11.15 3.39 1.23
CA ASP A 62 12.29 2.45 1.30
C ASP A 62 13.28 2.83 2.41
N LEU A 63 13.53 4.13 2.60
CA LEU A 63 14.33 4.62 3.71
C LEU A 63 13.69 4.28 5.07
N LEU A 64 12.38 4.48 5.24
CA LEU A 64 11.68 4.10 6.48
C LEU A 64 11.77 2.60 6.74
N LYS A 65 11.61 1.75 5.73
CA LYS A 65 11.83 0.31 5.86
C LYS A 65 13.26 -0.03 6.29
N LYS A 66 14.24 0.63 5.69
CA LYS A 66 15.66 0.45 6.04
C LYS A 66 15.90 0.79 7.51
N VAL A 67 15.42 1.96 7.94
CA VAL A 67 15.51 2.45 9.31
C VAL A 67 14.87 1.47 10.31
N ASN A 68 13.65 1.00 10.03
CA ASN A 68 12.96 0.00 10.85
C ASN A 68 13.80 -1.28 11.01
N ARG A 69 14.39 -1.78 9.91
CA ARG A 69 15.17 -3.02 9.93
C ARG A 69 16.52 -2.89 10.63
N GLU A 70 17.24 -1.79 10.36
CA GLU A 70 18.60 -1.61 10.87
C GLU A 70 18.61 -1.20 12.33
N LEU A 71 17.62 -0.42 12.77
CA LEU A 71 17.56 0.11 14.14
C LEU A 71 16.56 -0.62 15.03
N GLY A 72 15.71 -1.50 14.48
CA GLY A 72 14.72 -2.24 15.27
C GLY A 72 13.61 -1.38 15.88
N ILE A 73 13.43 -0.15 15.40
CA ILE A 73 12.45 0.80 15.95
C ILE A 73 11.06 0.57 15.33
N THR A 74 10.01 0.88 16.07
CA THR A 74 8.64 0.86 15.56
C THR A 74 8.35 2.13 14.77
N ILE A 75 7.75 2.00 13.59
CA ILE A 75 7.30 3.14 12.78
C ILE A 75 5.79 3.09 12.65
N VAL A 76 5.12 4.13 13.12
CA VAL A 76 3.67 4.32 12.95
C VAL A 76 3.46 5.31 11.81
N VAL A 77 2.84 4.86 10.73
CA VAL A 77 2.54 5.69 9.55
C VAL A 77 1.07 6.05 9.55
N ILE A 78 0.77 7.34 9.51
CA ILE A 78 -0.58 7.86 9.35
C ILE A 78 -0.73 8.29 7.90
N THR A 79 -1.65 7.67 7.19
CA THR A 79 -1.87 7.94 5.77
C THR A 79 -3.28 7.51 5.33
N HIS A 80 -3.80 8.16 4.33
CA HIS A 80 -5.00 7.73 3.59
C HIS A 80 -4.63 7.00 2.29
N GLU A 81 -3.35 6.89 1.97
CA GLU A 81 -2.85 6.21 0.77
C GLU A 81 -2.71 4.70 1.01
N MET A 82 -3.68 3.92 0.56
CA MET A 82 -3.68 2.46 0.72
C MET A 82 -2.45 1.78 0.11
N GLN A 83 -1.86 2.37 -0.95
CA GLN A 83 -0.65 1.83 -1.55
C GLN A 83 0.54 1.91 -0.59
N VAL A 84 0.68 2.99 0.16
CA VAL A 84 1.71 3.15 1.20
C VAL A 84 1.57 2.04 2.25
N ILE A 85 0.34 1.75 2.69
CA ILE A 85 0.07 0.68 3.66
C ILE A 85 0.52 -0.68 3.12
N LYS A 86 0.18 -1.02 1.88
CA LYS A 86 0.59 -2.27 1.23
C LYS A 86 2.12 -2.39 1.11
N ASP A 87 2.77 -1.28 0.80
CA ASP A 87 4.20 -1.27 0.49
C ASP A 87 5.08 -1.41 1.72
N ILE A 88 4.69 -0.82 2.87
CA ILE A 88 5.61 -0.72 4.01
C ILE A 88 5.08 -1.23 5.35
N CYS A 89 3.77 -1.39 5.53
CA CYS A 89 3.21 -1.75 6.83
C CYS A 89 3.09 -3.27 7.00
N ASP A 90 3.23 -3.73 8.25
CA ASP A 90 2.95 -5.12 8.64
C ASP A 90 1.53 -5.24 9.20
N ARG A 91 1.07 -4.22 9.93
CA ARG A 91 -0.24 -4.15 10.56
C ARG A 91 -0.93 -2.83 10.25
N VAL A 92 -2.25 -2.84 10.34
CA VAL A 92 -3.11 -1.69 10.07
C VAL A 92 -4.08 -1.50 11.22
N ALA A 93 -4.33 -0.24 11.57
CA ALA A 93 -5.45 0.19 12.40
C ALA A 93 -6.28 1.20 11.58
N VAL A 94 -7.52 0.86 11.29
CA VAL A 94 -8.46 1.75 10.60
C VAL A 94 -9.15 2.61 11.63
N MET A 95 -9.16 3.92 11.40
CA MET A 95 -9.76 4.90 12.30
C MET A 95 -10.97 5.58 11.65
N LYS A 96 -12.00 5.80 12.46
CA LYS A 96 -13.18 6.60 12.10
C LYS A 96 -13.61 7.42 13.30
N ASP A 97 -13.87 8.71 13.12
CA ASP A 97 -14.36 9.63 14.16
C ASP A 97 -13.52 9.56 15.46
N GLY A 98 -12.18 9.51 15.31
CA GLY A 98 -11.24 9.45 16.43
C GLY A 98 -11.15 8.11 17.14
N ARG A 99 -11.79 7.05 16.63
CA ARG A 99 -11.77 5.70 17.21
C ARG A 99 -11.18 4.69 16.25
N VAL A 100 -10.46 3.73 16.79
CA VAL A 100 -10.03 2.56 16.04
C VAL A 100 -11.23 1.62 15.87
N VAL A 101 -11.62 1.37 14.62
CA VAL A 101 -12.80 0.55 14.28
C VAL A 101 -12.40 -0.86 13.82
N GLU A 102 -11.22 -1.00 13.22
CA GLU A 102 -10.73 -2.30 12.78
C GLU A 102 -9.18 -2.36 12.87
N THR A 103 -8.65 -3.52 13.24
CA THR A 103 -7.21 -3.78 13.28
C THR A 103 -6.91 -5.18 12.75
N GLY A 104 -5.76 -5.31 12.05
CA GLY A 104 -5.33 -6.60 11.51
C GLY A 104 -3.96 -6.51 10.85
N THR A 105 -3.53 -7.61 10.27
CA THR A 105 -2.42 -7.59 9.31
C THR A 105 -2.84 -6.89 8.03
N VAL A 106 -1.88 -6.39 7.24
CA VAL A 106 -2.20 -5.83 5.91
C VAL A 106 -3.01 -6.83 5.10
N PHE A 107 -2.62 -8.11 5.13
CA PHE A 107 -3.36 -9.17 4.44
C PHE A 107 -4.82 -9.25 4.89
N ASP A 108 -5.09 -9.29 6.19
CA ASP A 108 -6.46 -9.44 6.71
C ASP A 108 -7.34 -8.25 6.30
N ILE A 109 -6.81 -7.03 6.45
CA ILE A 109 -7.54 -5.78 6.12
C ILE A 109 -7.88 -5.70 4.63
N PHE A 110 -6.96 -6.10 3.75
CA PHE A 110 -7.20 -6.04 2.31
C PHE A 110 -7.96 -7.26 1.77
N ALA A 111 -7.74 -8.44 2.33
CA ALA A 111 -8.39 -9.66 1.87
C ALA A 111 -9.82 -9.83 2.40
N ASN A 112 -10.07 -9.46 3.65
CA ASN A 112 -11.36 -9.68 4.31
C ASN A 112 -11.74 -8.52 5.25
N PRO A 113 -11.95 -7.31 4.71
CA PRO A 113 -12.36 -6.15 5.51
C PRO A 113 -13.73 -6.40 6.18
N LYS A 114 -13.81 -6.18 7.48
CA LYS A 114 -15.02 -6.42 8.28
C LYS A 114 -15.90 -5.18 8.34
N GLU A 115 -15.29 -4.02 8.58
CA GLU A 115 -16.00 -2.76 8.71
C GLU A 115 -16.33 -2.15 7.35
N GLN A 116 -17.46 -1.44 7.27
CA GLN A 116 -17.91 -0.76 6.05
C GLN A 116 -16.86 0.23 5.53
N ILE A 117 -16.33 1.07 6.41
CA ILE A 117 -15.32 2.08 6.07
C ILE A 117 -14.05 1.43 5.51
N THR A 118 -13.64 0.28 6.07
CA THR A 118 -12.48 -0.47 5.58
C THR A 118 -12.71 -0.98 4.17
N ARG A 119 -13.92 -1.49 3.88
CA ARG A 119 -14.29 -1.92 2.52
C ARG A 119 -14.22 -0.79 1.53
N GLU A 120 -14.74 0.38 1.89
CA GLU A 120 -14.71 1.58 1.06
C GLU A 120 -13.27 2.01 0.75
N PHE A 121 -12.38 2.02 1.74
CA PHE A 121 -10.94 2.30 1.53
C PHE A 121 -10.27 1.29 0.62
N VAL A 122 -10.52 0.01 0.82
CA VAL A 122 -9.93 -1.07 0.00
C VAL A 122 -10.48 -1.03 -1.43
N GLU A 123 -11.76 -0.78 -1.63
CA GLU A 123 -12.40 -0.71 -2.94
C GLU A 123 -11.92 0.50 -3.75
N ASN A 124 -11.75 1.65 -3.12
CA ASN A 124 -11.21 2.85 -3.77
C ASN A 124 -9.78 2.68 -4.28
N THR A 125 -9.02 1.75 -3.71
CA THR A 125 -7.65 1.44 -4.14
C THR A 125 -7.61 0.48 -5.32
N SER A 126 -8.64 -0.33 -5.47
CA SER A 126 -8.78 -1.23 -6.60
C SER A 126 -9.36 -0.46 -7.79
N ASN A 127 -8.83 -0.65 -9.01
CA ASN A 127 -9.44 -0.11 -10.23
C ASN A 127 -10.85 -0.67 -10.50
N MET A 128 -11.49 -1.27 -9.48
CA MET A 128 -12.84 -1.81 -9.57
C MET A 128 -13.89 -0.74 -9.77
N SER A 129 -13.68 0.47 -9.25
CA SER A 129 -14.56 1.62 -9.53
C SER A 129 -14.76 1.85 -11.02
N ARG A 130 -13.70 1.67 -11.82
CA ARG A 130 -13.75 1.78 -13.27
C ARG A 130 -14.61 0.68 -13.92
N ILE A 131 -14.60 -0.53 -13.36
CA ILE A 131 -15.46 -1.63 -13.84
C ILE A 131 -16.93 -1.33 -13.53
N TYR A 132 -17.23 -0.86 -12.33
CA TYR A 132 -18.59 -0.46 -11.98
C TYR A 132 -19.09 0.69 -12.86
N GLU A 133 -18.25 1.69 -13.13
CA GLU A 133 -18.57 2.77 -14.07
C GLU A 133 -18.85 2.24 -15.49
N LEU A 134 -18.05 1.29 -15.99
CA LEU A 134 -18.29 0.66 -17.30
C LEU A 134 -19.63 -0.09 -17.33
N VAL A 135 -20.01 -0.76 -16.24
CA VAL A 135 -21.28 -1.46 -16.12
C VAL A 135 -22.46 -0.47 -16.06
N GLU A 136 -22.35 0.59 -15.25
CA GLU A 136 -23.37 1.62 -15.12
C GLU A 136 -23.58 2.39 -16.43
N THR A 137 -22.51 2.72 -17.13
CA THR A 137 -22.55 3.43 -18.42
C THR A 137 -22.91 2.52 -19.60
N LYS A 138 -23.16 1.23 -19.35
CA LYS A 138 -23.44 0.22 -20.38
C LYS A 138 -22.41 0.24 -21.52
N SER A 139 -21.14 0.32 -21.16
CA SER A 139 -20.04 0.31 -22.11
C SER A 139 -20.09 -0.97 -22.99
N PRO A 140 -19.82 -0.88 -24.30
CA PRO A 140 -19.78 -2.06 -25.18
C PRO A 140 -18.84 -3.19 -24.71
N VAL A 141 -17.83 -2.85 -23.89
CA VAL A 141 -16.86 -3.82 -23.33
C VAL A 141 -17.50 -4.75 -22.30
N VAL A 142 -18.59 -4.32 -21.66
CA VAL A 142 -19.32 -5.05 -20.62
C VAL A 142 -20.76 -5.37 -21.02
N GLU A 143 -21.10 -5.20 -22.29
CA GLU A 143 -22.43 -5.56 -22.81
C GLU A 143 -22.59 -7.07 -22.79
N LEU A 144 -23.65 -7.53 -22.10
CA LEU A 144 -23.94 -8.96 -21.93
C LEU A 144 -25.04 -9.41 -22.90
N LYS A 145 -24.82 -10.56 -23.52
CA LYS A 145 -25.85 -11.27 -24.27
C LYS A 145 -26.66 -12.17 -23.34
N PRO A 146 -27.84 -12.62 -23.77
CA PRO A 146 -28.62 -13.59 -23.01
C PRO A 146 -27.79 -14.84 -22.66
N GLY A 147 -27.71 -15.17 -21.36
CA GLY A 147 -26.94 -16.29 -20.86
C GLY A 147 -25.48 -15.94 -20.44
N GLU A 148 -25.03 -14.71 -20.63
CA GLU A 148 -23.74 -14.25 -20.17
C GLU A 148 -23.84 -13.55 -18.77
N ALA A 149 -22.77 -13.62 -17.99
CA ALA A 149 -22.69 -12.97 -16.70
C ALA A 149 -21.29 -12.43 -16.44
N ILE A 150 -21.18 -11.29 -15.73
CA ILE A 150 -19.91 -10.79 -15.22
C ILE A 150 -19.69 -11.40 -13.84
N LEU A 151 -18.56 -12.08 -13.66
CA LEU A 151 -18.19 -12.72 -12.42
C LEU A 151 -16.94 -12.05 -11.87
N ARG A 152 -16.94 -11.80 -10.56
CA ARG A 152 -15.75 -11.34 -9.83
C ARG A 152 -15.14 -12.50 -9.07
N PHE A 153 -13.90 -12.84 -9.39
CA PHE A 153 -13.12 -13.82 -8.63
C PHE A 153 -12.10 -13.11 -7.77
N ARG A 154 -12.03 -13.48 -6.50
CA ARG A 154 -11.00 -13.03 -5.57
C ARG A 154 -10.24 -14.25 -5.07
N TYR A 155 -8.94 -14.28 -5.31
CA TYR A 155 -8.05 -15.32 -4.81
C TYR A 155 -7.39 -14.83 -3.53
N LEU A 156 -7.59 -15.56 -2.43
CA LEU A 156 -7.09 -15.21 -1.11
C LEU A 156 -5.97 -16.17 -0.64
N GLU A 157 -5.61 -17.16 -1.47
CA GLU A 157 -4.61 -18.15 -1.12
C GLU A 157 -3.23 -17.76 -1.64
N ARG A 158 -2.20 -18.03 -0.81
CA ARG A 158 -0.80 -17.69 -1.10
C ARG A 158 -0.17 -18.55 -2.20
N ASN A 159 -0.71 -19.73 -2.49
CA ASN A 159 -0.19 -20.72 -3.43
C ASN A 159 -1.16 -20.98 -4.58
N VAL A 160 -1.40 -19.97 -5.39
CA VAL A 160 -2.12 -20.21 -6.65
C VAL A 160 -1.09 -20.61 -7.72
N SER A 161 -0.67 -21.87 -7.70
CA SER A 161 0.23 -22.44 -8.72
C SER A 161 -0.49 -22.91 -9.97
N GLU A 162 -1.82 -22.96 -9.95
CA GLU A 162 -2.62 -23.54 -11.02
C GLU A 162 -3.32 -22.47 -11.86
N ALA A 163 -3.51 -22.75 -13.16
CA ALA A 163 -4.19 -21.89 -14.10
C ALA A 163 -5.73 -21.93 -13.86
N LEU A 164 -6.20 -21.26 -12.80
CA LEU A 164 -7.58 -21.34 -12.30
C LEU A 164 -8.63 -20.99 -13.36
N VAL A 165 -8.39 -19.94 -14.17
CA VAL A 165 -9.30 -19.57 -15.26
C VAL A 165 -9.45 -20.72 -16.26
N SER A 166 -8.34 -21.36 -16.64
CA SER A 166 -8.36 -22.50 -17.56
C SER A 166 -8.99 -23.76 -16.94
N GLN A 167 -8.86 -23.93 -15.61
CA GLN A 167 -9.52 -25.04 -14.92
C GLN A 167 -11.03 -24.82 -14.83
N LEU A 168 -11.47 -23.62 -14.49
CA LEU A 168 -12.90 -23.27 -14.45
C LEU A 168 -13.54 -23.46 -15.83
N SER A 169 -12.88 -22.93 -16.88
CA SER A 169 -13.37 -23.10 -18.26
C SER A 169 -13.55 -24.58 -18.61
N ARG A 170 -12.53 -25.40 -18.37
CA ARG A 170 -12.59 -26.84 -18.68
C ARG A 170 -13.59 -27.62 -17.81
N LYS A 171 -13.59 -27.35 -16.49
CA LYS A 171 -14.42 -28.08 -15.53
C LYS A 171 -15.92 -27.83 -15.75
N PHE A 172 -16.27 -26.59 -16.08
CA PHE A 172 -17.68 -26.18 -16.23
C PHE A 172 -18.09 -26.00 -17.69
N ASN A 173 -17.20 -26.25 -18.64
CA ASN A 173 -17.39 -26.04 -20.09
C ASN A 173 -17.92 -24.62 -20.39
N LEU A 174 -17.23 -23.62 -19.85
CA LEU A 174 -17.57 -22.19 -19.98
C LEU A 174 -16.53 -21.47 -20.82
N ASP A 175 -16.99 -20.59 -21.70
CA ASP A 175 -16.11 -19.61 -22.33
C ASP A 175 -15.91 -18.43 -21.39
N LEU A 176 -14.67 -18.20 -20.94
CA LEU A 176 -14.32 -17.16 -20.00
C LEU A 176 -13.50 -16.08 -20.71
N ASN A 177 -14.02 -14.86 -20.75
CA ASN A 177 -13.30 -13.69 -21.20
C ASN A 177 -12.86 -12.84 -20.00
N ILE A 178 -11.59 -12.43 -19.97
CA ILE A 178 -11.05 -11.59 -18.90
C ILE A 178 -11.22 -10.13 -19.32
N ILE A 179 -12.17 -9.44 -18.70
CA ILE A 179 -12.40 -8.00 -18.91
C ILE A 179 -11.34 -7.19 -18.14
N PHE A 180 -10.99 -7.64 -16.93
CA PHE A 180 -10.01 -6.99 -16.07
C PHE A 180 -9.34 -8.03 -15.17
N GLY A 181 -8.03 -7.90 -15.02
CA GLY A 181 -7.26 -8.72 -14.08
C GLY A 181 -6.25 -7.85 -13.34
N MET A 182 -6.19 -7.98 -12.01
CA MET A 182 -5.18 -7.34 -11.19
C MET A 182 -4.51 -8.41 -10.32
N LEU A 183 -3.17 -8.47 -10.40
CA LEU A 183 -2.35 -9.29 -9.53
C LEU A 183 -1.75 -8.39 -8.45
N GLU A 184 -2.19 -8.57 -7.21
CA GLU A 184 -1.59 -7.92 -6.05
C GLU A 184 -0.84 -8.93 -5.20
N LEU A 185 0.42 -8.66 -4.91
CA LEU A 185 1.22 -9.45 -3.99
C LEU A 185 1.08 -8.84 -2.59
N LEU A 186 0.20 -9.41 -1.78
CA LEU A 186 0.14 -9.08 -0.36
C LEU A 186 1.21 -9.92 0.35
N LEU A 187 2.31 -9.29 0.72
CA LEU A 187 3.38 -9.96 1.45
C LEU A 187 2.88 -10.34 2.85
N PRO A 188 3.24 -11.54 3.35
CA PRO A 188 2.92 -11.92 4.71
C PRO A 188 3.63 -11.01 5.71
N ALA A 189 2.95 -10.68 6.81
CA ALA A 189 3.62 -10.13 7.97
C ALA A 189 4.83 -11.02 8.30
N ARG A 190 6.00 -10.42 8.47
CA ARG A 190 7.19 -11.16 8.87
C ARG A 190 6.93 -11.76 10.24
N ALA A 191 7.27 -13.02 10.41
CA ALA A 191 7.38 -13.60 11.74
C ALA A 191 8.42 -12.79 12.52
N ALA A 192 8.00 -12.26 13.65
CA ALA A 192 8.85 -11.54 14.60
C ALA A 192 9.90 -12.48 15.20
#